data_a288dd4452ca03383cdf4b7d6e2146fd
#
_entry.id   a288dd4452ca03383cdf4b7d6e2146fd
#
_cell.length_a   1.000
_cell.length_b   1.000
_cell.length_c   1.000
_cell.angle_alpha   90.00
_cell.angle_beta   90.00
_cell.angle_gamma   90.00
#
_symmetry.space_group_name_H-M   'P 1'
#
loop_
_entity.id
_entity.type
_entity.pdbx_description
1 polymer ?
#
loop_
_entity_poly.entity_id
_entity_poly.type
_entity_poly.pdbx_seq_one_letter_code
_entity_poly.pdbx_strand_id
1 'polypeptide(L)'
;MYNDYDPQVHPSTYVRIAELQSSAGVLFPSLRRLHCYLEDRSISHIFLFQSPLLDSLTLTNIGGFEDTVVGPFLATLSSSPQMLTRIVLDSGRMSMEIFKKSIIHFKQLQSISVEVFMIDFSLWEVLGTLPSLKTLTLKVNDFESHPAHAPENSNSQSGLRYFAALEDLNVTGSIFLIQYLLNFIDSPFLKSIGVYPLINRVHNDSEREDELGDVLTPFMTIVATKWSQSLTDLTISSNPMARAIGFVHRNSKFLTSLTDLHEIREFHLLGCTTENNDDAARCMAKSWPKLRSLALGVLRLPRNQTFVSLSTLRIIADNCPELHYLHIPLDISIIPPFDDFSTKNSPRHNLEFLGLGGPGGPGGVHPPDQTMLEYQIQVARHLDFIFPYLKTINVQNADWSGIRDLVKFCQDVRRFGSQ
;
A
#
# COMPACT_ATOMS: atom_id res chain seq x y z
N MET A 1 -18.62 -15.25 -14.32
CA MET A 1 -19.58 -16.33 -13.99
C MET A 1 -18.74 -17.52 -13.52
N TYR A 2 -18.44 -17.59 -12.23
CA TYR A 2 -17.81 -18.77 -11.62
C TYR A 2 -18.92 -19.55 -10.96
N ASN A 3 -19.36 -20.63 -11.59
CA ASN A 3 -20.18 -21.65 -10.98
C ASN A 3 -19.27 -22.75 -10.44
N ASP A 4 -18.45 -22.43 -9.43
CA ASP A 4 -17.82 -23.47 -8.63
C ASP A 4 -18.82 -23.87 -7.53
N TYR A 5 -19.66 -24.86 -7.84
CA TYR A 5 -20.34 -25.64 -6.83
C TYR A 5 -19.27 -26.49 -6.14
N ASP A 6 -18.53 -25.89 -5.21
CA ASP A 6 -17.81 -26.69 -4.23
C ASP A 6 -18.85 -27.54 -3.48
N PRO A 7 -18.70 -28.85 -3.43
CA PRO A 7 -19.65 -29.71 -2.77
C PRO A 7 -19.68 -29.36 -1.28
N GLN A 8 -20.69 -28.55 -0.89
CA GLN A 8 -20.88 -28.19 0.50
C GLN A 8 -21.12 -29.46 1.32
N VAL A 9 -20.25 -29.73 2.27
CA VAL A 9 -20.42 -30.84 3.20
C VAL A 9 -21.62 -30.55 4.09
N HIS A 10 -22.62 -31.44 4.08
CA HIS A 10 -23.84 -31.23 4.84
C HIS A 10 -23.53 -31.12 6.34
N PRO A 11 -24.13 -30.18 7.09
CA PRO A 11 -23.85 -29.95 8.50
C PRO A 11 -23.95 -31.21 9.40
N SER A 12 -24.86 -32.13 9.11
CA SER A 12 -24.97 -33.42 9.82
C SER A 12 -23.72 -34.29 9.73
N THR A 13 -22.88 -34.13 8.69
CA THR A 13 -21.62 -34.85 8.56
C THR A 13 -20.64 -34.43 9.64
N TYR A 14 -20.57 -33.14 9.95
CA TYR A 14 -19.70 -32.63 11.01
C TYR A 14 -20.17 -33.08 12.41
N VAL A 15 -21.51 -33.13 12.64
CA VAL A 15 -22.05 -33.66 13.91
C VAL A 15 -21.64 -35.10 14.10
N ARG A 16 -21.76 -35.93 13.05
CA ARG A 16 -21.31 -37.34 13.09
C ARG A 16 -19.81 -37.47 13.32
N ILE A 17 -19.02 -36.61 12.70
CA ILE A 17 -17.57 -36.56 12.92
C ILE A 17 -17.27 -36.20 14.37
N ALA A 18 -17.98 -35.20 14.95
CA ALA A 18 -17.84 -34.80 16.36
C ALA A 18 -18.19 -35.94 17.33
N GLU A 19 -19.26 -36.68 17.05
CA GLU A 19 -19.65 -37.87 17.83
C GLU A 19 -18.57 -38.96 17.82
N LEU A 20 -17.94 -39.19 16.66
CA LEU A 20 -16.85 -40.15 16.54
C LEU A 20 -15.56 -39.64 17.22
N GLN A 21 -15.37 -38.36 17.33
CA GLN A 21 -14.20 -37.74 17.97
C GLN A 21 -14.21 -37.89 19.49
N SER A 22 -15.35 -37.94 20.13
CA SER A 22 -15.45 -38.05 21.60
C SER A 22 -14.67 -39.23 22.19
N SER A 23 -14.32 -40.22 21.38
CA SER A 23 -13.55 -41.39 21.76
C SER A 23 -12.12 -41.46 21.20
N ALA A 24 -11.74 -40.61 20.25
CA ALA A 24 -10.52 -40.86 19.42
C ALA A 24 -9.43 -39.75 19.53
N GLY A 25 -9.66 -38.65 20.28
CA GLY A 25 -8.69 -37.54 20.36
C GLY A 25 -8.81 -36.54 19.20
N VAL A 26 -7.70 -35.90 18.80
CA VAL A 26 -7.65 -34.88 17.74
C VAL A 26 -7.90 -35.52 16.37
N LEU A 27 -8.92 -35.05 15.65
CA LEU A 27 -9.29 -35.60 14.32
C LEU A 27 -8.20 -35.39 13.25
N PHE A 28 -7.58 -34.21 13.29
CA PHE A 28 -6.60 -33.82 12.29
C PHE A 28 -5.26 -33.45 12.96
N PRO A 29 -4.53 -34.42 13.54
CA PRO A 29 -3.32 -34.13 14.31
C PRO A 29 -2.20 -33.50 13.49
N SER A 30 -2.20 -33.68 12.17
CA SER A 30 -1.21 -33.13 11.25
C SER A 30 -1.67 -31.89 10.50
N LEU A 31 -2.83 -31.31 10.84
CA LEU A 31 -3.34 -30.12 10.20
C LEU A 31 -2.45 -28.92 10.55
N ARG A 32 -1.85 -28.30 9.54
CA ARG A 32 -0.99 -27.14 9.70
C ARG A 32 -1.68 -25.82 9.31
N ARG A 33 -2.55 -25.87 8.31
CA ARG A 33 -3.22 -24.67 7.80
C ARG A 33 -4.72 -24.88 7.80
N LEU A 34 -5.43 -23.97 8.41
CA LEU A 34 -6.88 -23.94 8.43
C LEU A 34 -7.37 -22.65 7.79
N HIS A 35 -8.14 -22.81 6.72
CA HIS A 35 -8.87 -21.70 6.10
C HIS A 35 -10.35 -22.03 6.13
N CYS A 36 -11.12 -21.24 6.87
CA CYS A 36 -12.58 -21.38 6.97
C CYS A 36 -13.27 -20.11 6.52
N TYR A 37 -14.22 -20.27 5.62
CA TYR A 37 -15.22 -19.27 5.31
C TYR A 37 -16.43 -19.55 6.18
N LEU A 38 -16.79 -18.59 7.03
CA LEU A 38 -17.81 -18.77 8.06
C LEU A 38 -19.14 -18.25 7.54
N GLU A 39 -20.05 -19.15 7.17
CA GLU A 39 -21.45 -18.84 6.82
C GLU A 39 -22.40 -19.17 7.97
N ASP A 40 -23.49 -18.44 8.08
CA ASP A 40 -24.42 -18.26 9.21
C ASP A 40 -24.86 -19.47 10.05
N ARG A 41 -24.63 -20.72 9.67
CA ARG A 41 -25.27 -21.86 10.37
C ARG A 41 -24.34 -23.02 10.77
N SER A 42 -23.08 -23.01 10.40
CA SER A 42 -22.21 -24.17 10.61
C SER A 42 -20.90 -23.87 11.36
N ILE A 43 -20.82 -22.74 12.01
CA ILE A 43 -19.57 -22.17 12.58
C ILE A 43 -19.01 -23.03 13.73
N SER A 44 -19.85 -23.68 14.52
CA SER A 44 -19.41 -24.54 15.65
C SER A 44 -18.49 -25.68 15.23
N HIS A 45 -18.53 -26.06 13.96
CA HIS A 45 -17.69 -27.15 13.44
C HIS A 45 -16.20 -26.81 13.37
N ILE A 46 -15.83 -25.53 13.48
CA ILE A 46 -14.45 -25.09 13.54
C ILE A 46 -13.65 -25.78 14.65
N PHE A 47 -14.31 -26.12 15.78
CA PHE A 47 -13.68 -26.81 16.90
C PHE A 47 -13.18 -28.22 16.58
N LEU A 48 -13.66 -28.83 15.49
CA LEU A 48 -13.16 -30.12 15.00
C LEU A 48 -11.76 -30.04 14.38
N PHE A 49 -11.35 -28.85 13.96
CA PHE A 49 -10.07 -28.61 13.27
C PHE A 49 -8.95 -28.16 14.20
N GLN A 50 -9.09 -28.40 15.48
CA GLN A 50 -8.00 -28.15 16.43
C GLN A 50 -6.84 -29.10 16.15
N SER A 51 -5.65 -28.55 15.97
CA SER A 51 -4.44 -29.32 15.76
C SER A 51 -3.28 -28.70 16.52
N PRO A 52 -2.45 -29.49 17.22
CA PRO A 52 -1.26 -28.97 17.89
C PRO A 52 -0.20 -28.46 16.90
N LEU A 53 -0.27 -28.88 15.63
CA LEU A 53 0.64 -28.47 14.56
C LEU A 53 0.10 -27.31 13.71
N LEU A 54 -0.99 -26.68 14.12
CA LEU A 54 -1.58 -25.56 13.37
C LEU A 54 -0.61 -24.38 13.38
N ASP A 55 -0.09 -24.02 12.21
CA ASP A 55 0.82 -22.91 12.02
C ASP A 55 0.15 -21.67 11.39
N SER A 56 -0.96 -21.85 10.67
CA SER A 56 -1.69 -20.77 9.99
C SER A 56 -3.19 -20.93 10.13
N LEU A 57 -3.85 -19.87 10.57
CA LEU A 57 -5.29 -19.75 10.73
C LEU A 57 -5.83 -18.60 9.89
N THR A 58 -6.79 -18.87 9.00
CA THR A 58 -7.51 -17.88 8.24
C THR A 58 -9.01 -18.10 8.43
N LEU A 59 -9.68 -17.09 9.00
CA LEU A 59 -11.13 -17.07 9.17
C LEU A 59 -11.67 -15.86 8.43
N THR A 60 -12.57 -16.10 7.49
CA THR A 60 -13.19 -15.04 6.67
C THR A 60 -14.70 -15.04 6.80
N ASN A 61 -15.31 -13.90 6.51
CA ASN A 61 -16.76 -13.69 6.65
C ASN A 61 -17.29 -14.01 8.06
N ILE A 62 -16.56 -13.54 9.07
CA ILE A 62 -16.91 -13.74 10.48
C ILE A 62 -18.09 -12.80 10.83
N GLY A 63 -19.25 -12.93 10.22
CA GLY A 63 -20.39 -12.03 10.48
C GLY A 63 -21.12 -12.36 11.80
N GLY A 64 -21.25 -11.46 12.75
CA GLY A 64 -22.17 -11.53 13.91
C GLY A 64 -21.99 -12.67 14.96
N PHE A 65 -21.13 -13.66 14.70
CA PHE A 65 -20.91 -14.83 15.56
C PHE A 65 -19.55 -14.84 16.25
N GLU A 66 -18.84 -13.74 16.17
CA GLU A 66 -17.46 -13.61 16.61
C GLU A 66 -17.29 -13.98 18.08
N ASP A 67 -18.17 -13.46 18.92
CA ASP A 67 -18.06 -13.63 20.37
C ASP A 67 -18.46 -15.03 20.83
N THR A 68 -19.36 -15.68 20.11
CA THR A 68 -19.92 -16.98 20.51
C THR A 68 -19.10 -18.16 20.01
N VAL A 69 -18.35 -18.01 18.94
CA VAL A 69 -17.62 -19.12 18.31
C VAL A 69 -16.14 -18.84 18.12
N VAL A 70 -15.78 -17.73 17.47
CA VAL A 70 -14.38 -17.43 17.16
C VAL A 70 -13.58 -17.17 18.43
N GLY A 71 -14.13 -16.40 19.36
CA GLY A 71 -13.48 -16.13 20.64
C GLY A 71 -13.17 -17.40 21.44
N PRO A 72 -14.15 -18.26 21.74
CA PRO A 72 -13.92 -19.56 22.38
C PRO A 72 -12.97 -20.48 21.61
N PHE A 73 -13.01 -20.47 20.26
CA PHE A 73 -12.09 -21.24 19.45
C PHE A 73 -10.65 -20.75 19.63
N LEU A 74 -10.40 -19.43 19.55
CA LEU A 74 -9.08 -18.85 19.80
C LEU A 74 -8.61 -19.12 21.23
N ALA A 75 -9.50 -19.03 22.22
CA ALA A 75 -9.20 -19.33 23.61
C ALA A 75 -8.79 -20.80 23.78
N THR A 76 -9.46 -21.72 23.10
CA THR A 76 -9.10 -23.15 23.13
C THR A 76 -7.76 -23.38 22.45
N LEU A 77 -7.50 -22.76 21.30
CA LEU A 77 -6.19 -22.83 20.65
C LEU A 77 -5.09 -22.27 21.57
N SER A 78 -5.34 -21.17 22.28
CA SER A 78 -4.35 -20.53 23.15
C SER A 78 -4.00 -21.36 24.40
N SER A 79 -4.86 -22.27 24.81
CA SER A 79 -4.63 -23.17 25.95
C SER A 79 -3.66 -24.34 25.68
N SER A 80 -3.37 -24.61 24.43
CA SER A 80 -2.44 -25.66 23.98
C SER A 80 -1.11 -25.04 23.49
N PRO A 81 0.03 -25.73 23.61
CA PRO A 81 1.27 -25.23 23.01
C PRO A 81 1.10 -25.18 21.49
N GLN A 82 0.99 -23.98 20.96
CA GLN A 82 0.70 -23.74 19.56
C GLN A 82 1.92 -23.26 18.79
N MET A 83 2.10 -23.82 17.61
CA MET A 83 3.09 -23.38 16.61
C MET A 83 2.53 -22.25 15.71
N LEU A 84 1.42 -21.60 16.11
CA LEU A 84 0.73 -20.64 15.28
C LEU A 84 1.60 -19.41 15.01
N THR A 85 1.94 -19.24 13.74
CA THR A 85 2.78 -18.14 13.25
C THR A 85 1.98 -17.11 12.46
N ARG A 86 0.80 -17.47 11.96
CA ARG A 86 -0.03 -16.59 11.13
C ARG A 86 -1.51 -16.66 11.51
N ILE A 87 -2.09 -15.49 11.69
CA ILE A 87 -3.55 -15.32 11.88
C ILE A 87 -4.08 -14.30 10.88
N VAL A 88 -5.15 -14.65 10.19
CA VAL A 88 -5.94 -13.75 9.36
C VAL A 88 -7.40 -13.83 9.81
N LEU A 89 -7.95 -12.71 10.24
CA LEU A 89 -9.33 -12.58 10.67
C LEU A 89 -10.00 -11.46 9.86
N ASP A 90 -10.88 -11.84 8.96
CA ASP A 90 -11.69 -10.91 8.19
C ASP A 90 -13.07 -10.83 8.83
N SER A 91 -13.21 -9.86 9.73
CA SER A 91 -14.39 -9.68 10.57
C SER A 91 -14.69 -8.21 10.77
N GLY A 92 -15.80 -7.74 10.24
CA GLY A 92 -16.23 -6.36 10.47
C GLY A 92 -16.66 -6.03 11.91
N ARG A 93 -16.85 -7.00 12.83
CA ARG A 93 -17.50 -6.78 14.14
C ARG A 93 -16.98 -7.61 15.30
N MET A 94 -15.76 -8.14 15.24
CA MET A 94 -15.23 -8.99 16.31
C MET A 94 -15.04 -8.21 17.63
N SER A 95 -15.41 -8.83 18.75
CA SER A 95 -15.13 -8.31 20.09
C SER A 95 -13.62 -8.29 20.35
N MET A 96 -13.09 -7.10 20.50
CA MET A 96 -11.66 -6.88 20.76
C MET A 96 -11.21 -7.49 22.09
N GLU A 97 -12.11 -7.57 23.09
CA GLU A 97 -11.77 -8.11 24.40
C GLU A 97 -11.39 -9.59 24.38
N ILE A 98 -12.16 -10.40 23.65
CA ILE A 98 -11.88 -11.84 23.54
C ILE A 98 -10.64 -12.07 22.71
N PHE A 99 -10.49 -11.32 21.60
CA PHE A 99 -9.30 -11.39 20.76
C PHE A 99 -8.03 -11.05 21.54
N LYS A 100 -8.02 -9.93 22.29
CA LYS A 100 -6.88 -9.52 23.13
C LYS A 100 -6.46 -10.62 24.12
N LYS A 101 -7.45 -11.21 24.82
CA LYS A 101 -7.17 -12.26 25.81
C LYS A 101 -6.55 -13.51 25.19
N SER A 102 -6.91 -13.84 23.95
CA SER A 102 -6.38 -15.02 23.27
C SER A 102 -5.02 -14.76 22.61
N ILE A 103 -4.86 -13.61 21.94
CA ILE A 103 -3.71 -13.32 21.11
C ILE A 103 -2.39 -13.23 21.90
N ILE A 104 -2.45 -12.76 23.15
CA ILE A 104 -1.29 -12.63 24.03
C ILE A 104 -0.56 -13.94 24.30
N HIS A 105 -1.23 -15.07 24.13
CA HIS A 105 -0.69 -16.40 24.35
C HIS A 105 0.09 -16.95 23.13
N PHE A 106 -0.11 -16.40 21.93
CA PHE A 106 0.56 -16.84 20.70
C PHE A 106 1.94 -16.20 20.53
N LYS A 107 2.92 -16.57 21.38
CA LYS A 107 4.26 -15.93 21.43
C LYS A 107 5.09 -16.09 20.15
N GLN A 108 4.78 -17.08 19.32
CA GLN A 108 5.48 -17.34 18.04
C GLN A 108 4.82 -16.66 16.85
N LEU A 109 3.77 -15.87 17.07
CA LEU A 109 3.02 -15.23 16.03
C LEU A 109 3.88 -14.19 15.30
N GLN A 110 4.02 -14.39 13.99
CA GLN A 110 4.84 -13.55 13.12
C GLN A 110 4.00 -12.66 12.20
N SER A 111 2.79 -13.10 11.86
CA SER A 111 1.93 -12.36 10.93
C SER A 111 0.51 -12.30 11.45
N ILE A 112 -0.02 -11.08 11.53
CA ILE A 112 -1.41 -10.79 11.88
C ILE A 112 -2.05 -9.96 10.79
N SER A 113 -3.23 -10.38 10.33
CA SER A 113 -4.10 -9.57 9.50
C SER A 113 -5.50 -9.55 10.11
N VAL A 114 -5.97 -8.38 10.49
CA VAL A 114 -7.26 -8.22 11.17
C VAL A 114 -8.04 -7.06 10.54
N GLU A 115 -9.29 -7.34 10.20
CA GLU A 115 -10.26 -6.32 9.85
C GLU A 115 -11.20 -6.09 11.04
N VAL A 116 -11.33 -4.85 11.50
CA VAL A 116 -12.14 -4.47 12.65
C VAL A 116 -13.01 -3.27 12.33
N PHE A 117 -14.18 -3.19 12.97
CA PHE A 117 -15.04 -2.02 12.81
C PHE A 117 -14.45 -0.81 13.54
N MET A 118 -14.12 -0.98 14.80
CA MET A 118 -13.49 0.04 15.66
C MET A 118 -12.23 -0.54 16.29
N ILE A 119 -11.24 0.29 16.51
CA ILE A 119 -10.04 -0.11 17.24
C ILE A 119 -10.11 0.41 18.68
N ASP A 120 -9.78 -0.49 19.62
CA ASP A 120 -9.49 -0.15 20.99
C ASP A 120 -7.95 -0.04 21.16
N PHE A 121 -7.49 1.05 21.76
CA PHE A 121 -6.06 1.28 21.99
C PHE A 121 -5.39 0.17 22.82
N SER A 122 -6.13 -0.49 23.71
CA SER A 122 -5.61 -1.63 24.46
C SER A 122 -5.27 -2.85 23.60
N LEU A 123 -5.94 -3.03 22.45
CA LEU A 123 -5.53 -4.04 21.47
C LEU A 123 -4.15 -3.71 20.91
N TRP A 124 -3.90 -2.44 20.63
CA TRP A 124 -2.62 -2.00 20.10
C TRP A 124 -1.46 -2.29 21.04
N GLU A 125 -1.67 -2.02 22.34
CA GLU A 125 -0.70 -2.37 23.38
C GLU A 125 -0.40 -3.87 23.39
N VAL A 126 -1.46 -4.71 23.35
CA VAL A 126 -1.30 -6.17 23.33
C VAL A 126 -0.53 -6.65 22.10
N LEU A 127 -0.88 -6.18 20.91
CA LEU A 127 -0.19 -6.52 19.67
C LEU A 127 1.28 -6.07 19.72
N GLY A 128 1.54 -4.90 20.26
CA GLY A 128 2.89 -4.34 20.41
C GLY A 128 3.79 -5.15 21.33
N THR A 129 3.24 -5.94 22.27
CA THR A 129 4.01 -6.82 23.16
C THR A 129 4.38 -8.16 22.54
N LEU A 130 3.88 -8.50 21.35
CA LEU A 130 4.19 -9.78 20.70
C LEU A 130 5.63 -9.78 20.18
N PRO A 131 6.52 -10.64 20.73
CA PRO A 131 7.96 -10.52 20.51
C PRO A 131 8.41 -10.91 19.11
N SER A 132 7.61 -11.73 18.42
CA SER A 132 7.96 -12.31 17.11
C SER A 132 7.19 -11.67 15.96
N LEU A 133 6.34 -10.67 16.21
CA LEU A 133 5.46 -10.09 15.21
C LEU A 133 6.25 -9.27 14.19
N LYS A 134 6.29 -9.76 12.95
CA LYS A 134 7.00 -9.16 11.83
C LYS A 134 6.09 -8.44 10.86
N THR A 135 4.89 -8.96 10.62
CA THR A 135 3.95 -8.41 9.66
C THR A 135 2.61 -8.11 10.33
N LEU A 136 2.16 -6.88 10.21
CA LEU A 136 0.87 -6.45 10.73
C LEU A 136 0.06 -5.79 9.63
N THR A 137 -1.12 -6.36 9.34
CA THR A 137 -2.13 -5.76 8.48
C THR A 137 -3.35 -5.45 9.32
N LEU A 138 -3.72 -4.18 9.38
CA LEU A 138 -4.86 -3.71 10.14
C LEU A 138 -5.80 -2.92 9.23
N LYS A 139 -7.06 -3.33 9.19
CA LYS A 139 -8.10 -2.60 8.47
C LYS A 139 -9.18 -2.17 9.46
N VAL A 140 -9.33 -0.87 9.63
CA VAL A 140 -10.30 -0.26 10.53
C VAL A 140 -11.34 0.45 9.69
N ASN A 141 -12.60 0.03 9.81
CA ASN A 141 -13.69 0.53 8.98
C ASN A 141 -14.45 1.70 9.60
N ASP A 142 -14.20 2.05 10.86
CA ASP A 142 -14.82 3.21 11.48
C ASP A 142 -14.14 4.50 11.05
N PHE A 143 -14.93 5.38 10.47
CA PHE A 143 -14.50 6.69 9.96
C PHE A 143 -14.57 7.79 11.02
N GLU A 144 -15.35 7.58 12.10
CA GLU A 144 -15.70 8.64 13.05
C GLU A 144 -14.86 8.63 14.33
N SER A 145 -14.09 7.58 14.57
CA SER A 145 -13.27 7.52 15.77
C SER A 145 -12.12 8.53 15.72
N HIS A 146 -12.46 9.79 16.00
CA HIS A 146 -11.48 10.70 16.53
C HIS A 146 -10.95 10.09 17.83
N PRO A 147 -9.66 10.00 18.01
CA PRO A 147 -9.08 9.60 19.30
C PRO A 147 -9.32 10.72 20.32
N ALA A 148 -10.61 11.03 20.60
CA ALA A 148 -10.99 12.04 21.61
C ALA A 148 -10.41 11.71 23.00
N HIS A 149 -9.87 10.54 23.16
CA HIS A 149 -9.22 10.03 24.37
C HIS A 149 -7.90 9.33 24.06
N ALA A 150 -7.14 9.79 23.04
CA ALA A 150 -5.73 9.43 23.03
C ALA A 150 -5.18 9.89 24.39
N PRO A 151 -4.62 8.98 25.20
CA PRO A 151 -4.06 9.39 26.48
C PRO A 151 -2.99 10.43 26.19
N GLU A 152 -3.26 11.68 26.57
CA GLU A 152 -2.40 12.85 26.33
C GLU A 152 -1.00 12.67 26.93
N ASN A 153 -0.82 11.63 27.74
CA ASN A 153 0.39 11.34 28.48
C ASN A 153 0.70 9.83 28.54
N SER A 154 0.77 9.15 27.40
CA SER A 154 1.60 7.93 27.40
C SER A 154 3.07 8.36 27.38
N ASN A 155 3.46 9.04 28.49
CA ASN A 155 4.87 9.17 28.82
C ASN A 155 5.45 7.75 28.76
N SER A 156 6.37 7.53 27.86
CA SER A 156 7.19 6.34 27.64
C SER A 156 8.06 6.01 28.86
N GLN A 157 7.46 6.08 30.08
CA GLN A 157 8.15 5.76 31.35
C GLN A 157 8.35 4.25 31.55
N SER A 158 7.73 3.39 30.73
CA SER A 158 7.83 1.94 30.96
C SER A 158 9.07 1.27 30.34
N GLY A 159 9.86 1.96 29.51
CA GLY A 159 11.00 1.34 28.81
C GLY A 159 10.60 0.17 27.86
N LEU A 160 9.32 -0.08 27.70
CA LEU A 160 8.81 -1.12 26.81
C LEU A 160 8.87 -0.62 25.36
N ARG A 161 9.53 -1.38 24.51
CA ARG A 161 9.52 -1.15 23.07
C ARG A 161 8.36 -1.91 22.46
N TYR A 162 7.42 -1.19 21.89
CA TYR A 162 6.29 -1.79 21.20
C TYR A 162 6.65 -2.14 19.75
N PHE A 163 6.21 -3.32 19.30
CA PHE A 163 6.45 -3.82 17.95
C PHE A 163 7.94 -3.97 17.59
N ALA A 164 8.76 -4.40 18.52
CA ALA A 164 10.22 -4.41 18.38
C ALA A 164 10.75 -5.19 17.16
N ALA A 165 10.03 -6.20 16.69
CA ALA A 165 10.41 -7.05 15.55
C ALA A 165 9.65 -6.75 14.26
N LEU A 166 8.81 -5.70 14.21
CA LEU A 166 7.95 -5.42 13.05
C LEU A 166 8.79 -4.99 11.84
N GLU A 167 8.58 -5.68 10.73
CA GLU A 167 9.24 -5.41 9.45
C GLU A 167 8.28 -4.81 8.43
N ASP A 168 7.00 -5.24 8.43
CA ASP A 168 5.99 -4.83 7.46
C ASP A 168 4.72 -4.37 8.16
N LEU A 169 4.26 -3.17 7.83
CA LEU A 169 3.05 -2.57 8.35
C LEU A 169 2.10 -2.18 7.23
N ASN A 170 0.86 -2.68 7.27
CA ASN A 170 -0.21 -2.25 6.36
C ASN A 170 -1.40 -1.78 7.19
N VAL A 171 -1.80 -0.52 7.03
CA VAL A 171 -2.91 0.07 7.80
C VAL A 171 -3.92 0.75 6.89
N THR A 172 -5.17 0.33 7.04
CA THR A 172 -6.34 1.01 6.44
C THR A 172 -7.15 1.65 7.57
N GLY A 173 -7.44 2.93 7.48
CA GLY A 173 -8.20 3.65 8.51
C GLY A 173 -8.15 5.16 8.37
N SER A 174 -8.63 5.90 9.38
CA SER A 174 -8.49 7.36 9.37
C SER A 174 -7.02 7.77 9.48
N ILE A 175 -6.66 8.89 8.88
CA ILE A 175 -5.26 9.36 8.89
C ILE A 175 -4.77 9.67 10.31
N PHE A 176 -5.64 10.15 11.18
CA PHE A 176 -5.31 10.42 12.59
C PHE A 176 -4.98 9.13 13.34
N LEU A 177 -5.77 8.07 13.12
CA LEU A 177 -5.48 6.75 13.66
C LEU A 177 -4.11 6.27 13.19
N ILE A 178 -3.83 6.38 11.90
CA ILE A 178 -2.56 5.95 11.31
C ILE A 178 -1.39 6.70 11.94
N GLN A 179 -1.47 8.03 12.07
CA GLN A 179 -0.44 8.83 12.74
C GLN A 179 -0.22 8.40 14.18
N TYR A 180 -1.30 8.18 14.93
CA TYR A 180 -1.22 7.69 16.29
C TYR A 180 -0.47 6.34 16.36
N LEU A 181 -0.85 5.38 15.51
CA LEU A 181 -0.24 4.05 15.46
C LEU A 181 1.26 4.12 15.13
N LEU A 182 1.66 4.95 14.17
CA LEU A 182 3.05 5.13 13.80
C LEU A 182 3.89 5.73 14.94
N ASN A 183 3.32 6.63 15.72
CA ASN A 183 4.00 7.16 16.91
C ASN A 183 4.30 6.07 17.94
N PHE A 184 3.45 5.06 18.03
CA PHE A 184 3.54 3.98 18.99
C PHE A 184 4.54 2.88 18.59
N ILE A 185 4.89 2.76 17.31
CA ILE A 185 5.80 1.74 16.80
C ILE A 185 7.25 2.14 17.02
N ASP A 186 8.03 1.30 17.71
CA ASP A 186 9.45 1.50 18.02
C ASP A 186 10.37 0.48 17.32
N SER A 187 9.88 -0.17 16.26
CA SER A 187 10.70 -1.11 15.50
C SER A 187 11.81 -0.42 14.72
N PRO A 188 13.08 -0.76 14.93
CA PRO A 188 14.17 -0.28 14.09
C PRO A 188 14.28 -1.08 12.77
N PHE A 189 13.50 -2.15 12.61
CA PHE A 189 13.55 -3.09 11.49
C PHE A 189 12.44 -2.86 10.47
N LEU A 190 11.61 -1.82 10.63
CA LEU A 190 10.49 -1.55 9.73
C LEU A 190 11.02 -1.18 8.34
N LYS A 191 10.69 -2.00 7.35
CA LYS A 191 11.12 -1.90 5.95
C LYS A 191 10.02 -1.43 5.03
N SER A 192 8.78 -1.82 5.33
CA SER A 192 7.64 -1.58 4.46
C SER A 192 6.49 -0.95 5.25
N ILE A 193 5.95 0.15 4.71
CA ILE A 193 4.75 0.82 5.23
C ILE A 193 3.76 0.99 4.10
N GLY A 194 2.59 0.34 4.23
CA GLY A 194 1.41 0.55 3.40
C GLY A 194 0.32 1.28 4.16
N VAL A 195 -0.11 2.43 3.66
CA VAL A 195 -1.15 3.25 4.27
C VAL A 195 -2.29 3.46 3.30
N TYR A 196 -3.48 3.13 3.75
CA TYR A 196 -4.72 3.22 2.97
C TYR A 196 -5.72 4.10 3.72
N PRO A 197 -5.57 5.42 3.65
CA PRO A 197 -6.44 6.32 4.39
C PRO A 197 -7.88 6.23 3.88
N LEU A 198 -8.81 6.09 4.81
CA LEU A 198 -10.23 6.16 4.54
C LEU A 198 -10.69 7.61 4.66
N ILE A 199 -11.30 8.12 3.60
CA ILE A 199 -11.80 9.50 3.56
C ILE A 199 -13.32 9.47 3.76
N ASN A 200 -13.78 10.14 4.79
CA ASN A 200 -15.19 10.27 5.06
C ASN A 200 -15.81 11.35 4.15
N ARG A 201 -16.85 11.00 3.40
CA ARG A 201 -17.56 11.90 2.48
C ARG A 201 -18.64 12.76 3.14
N VAL A 202 -18.78 12.71 4.47
CA VAL A 202 -19.99 13.19 5.13
C VAL A 202 -20.18 14.70 5.08
N HIS A 203 -19.18 15.49 4.70
CA HIS A 203 -19.32 16.93 4.62
C HIS A 203 -18.97 17.47 3.22
N ASN A 204 -20.03 17.88 2.49
CA ASN A 204 -19.99 18.59 1.20
C ASN A 204 -19.40 20.03 1.30
N ASP A 205 -18.69 20.36 2.36
CA ASP A 205 -18.19 21.71 2.58
C ASP A 205 -16.86 21.89 1.86
N SER A 206 -16.92 22.59 0.74
CA SER A 206 -15.76 23.05 -0.05
C SER A 206 -14.73 23.85 0.78
N GLU A 207 -15.08 24.28 1.97
CA GLU A 207 -14.20 25.03 2.88
C GLU A 207 -13.22 24.12 3.65
N ARG A 208 -13.49 22.80 3.76
CA ARG A 208 -12.60 21.86 4.46
C ARG A 208 -11.52 21.20 3.58
N GLU A 209 -11.53 21.47 2.28
CA GLU A 209 -10.44 20.97 1.41
C GLU A 209 -9.06 21.54 1.81
N ASP A 210 -9.03 22.74 2.37
CA ASP A 210 -7.80 23.40 2.83
C ASP A 210 -7.30 22.82 4.18
N GLU A 211 -8.18 22.29 5.03
CA GLU A 211 -7.79 21.66 6.30
C GLU A 211 -7.16 20.27 6.11
N LEU A 212 -7.57 19.52 5.08
CA LEU A 212 -6.98 18.22 4.74
C LEU A 212 -5.58 18.39 4.11
N GLY A 213 -5.24 19.56 3.62
CA GLY A 213 -4.00 19.82 2.89
C GLY A 213 -2.71 19.57 3.68
N ASP A 214 -2.75 19.63 5.00
CA ASP A 214 -1.54 19.49 5.85
C ASP A 214 -1.48 18.17 6.65
N VAL A 215 -2.44 17.28 6.46
CA VAL A 215 -2.52 16.03 7.25
C VAL A 215 -1.41 15.03 6.91
N LEU A 216 -0.91 15.04 5.68
CA LEU A 216 0.18 14.15 5.27
C LEU A 216 1.55 14.60 5.78
N THR A 217 1.79 15.87 5.99
CA THR A 217 3.08 16.39 6.46
C THR A 217 3.49 15.82 7.82
N PRO A 218 2.63 15.80 8.86
CA PRO A 218 2.97 15.17 10.13
C PRO A 218 3.25 13.67 9.98
N PHE A 219 2.44 12.97 9.18
CA PHE A 219 2.66 11.55 8.89
C PHE A 219 4.04 11.30 8.26
N MET A 220 4.39 12.03 7.20
CA MET A 220 5.68 11.89 6.51
C MET A 220 6.86 12.25 7.42
N THR A 221 6.69 13.24 8.27
CA THR A 221 7.71 13.63 9.25
C THR A 221 7.97 12.51 10.26
N ILE A 222 6.94 11.86 10.78
CA ILE A 222 7.07 10.69 11.67
C ILE A 222 7.85 9.57 10.96
N VAL A 223 7.45 9.24 9.73
CA VAL A 223 8.06 8.17 8.93
C VAL A 223 9.55 8.47 8.69
N ALA A 224 9.88 9.67 8.22
CA ALA A 224 11.25 10.07 7.94
C ALA A 224 12.12 10.11 9.20
N THR A 225 11.58 10.59 10.32
CA THR A 225 12.33 10.69 11.57
C THR A 225 12.64 9.31 12.18
N LYS A 226 11.65 8.40 12.16
CA LYS A 226 11.79 7.09 12.83
C LYS A 226 12.54 6.05 12.01
N TRP A 227 12.36 6.05 10.68
CA TRP A 227 12.81 4.92 9.82
C TRP A 227 13.68 5.35 8.64
N SER A 228 14.39 6.47 8.75
CA SER A 228 15.28 6.98 7.70
C SER A 228 16.33 5.97 7.21
N GLN A 229 16.74 5.04 8.08
CA GLN A 229 17.80 4.07 7.80
C GLN A 229 17.29 2.66 7.45
N SER A 230 16.00 2.38 7.62
CA SER A 230 15.47 1.03 7.43
C SER A 230 14.38 0.93 6.39
N LEU A 231 13.63 2.01 6.14
CA LEU A 231 12.48 1.99 5.25
C LEU A 231 12.91 1.89 3.79
N THR A 232 12.43 0.84 3.13
CA THR A 232 12.67 0.58 1.70
C THR A 232 11.42 0.79 0.86
N ASP A 233 10.25 0.60 1.44
CA ASP A 233 8.98 0.58 0.70
C ASP A 233 7.94 1.44 1.41
N LEU A 234 7.43 2.45 0.70
CA LEU A 234 6.37 3.33 1.21
C LEU A 234 5.24 3.45 0.20
N THR A 235 4.08 2.94 0.56
CA THR A 235 2.86 3.04 -0.24
C THR A 235 1.80 3.83 0.50
N ILE A 236 1.28 4.86 -0.12
CA ILE A 236 0.11 5.61 0.33
C ILE A 236 -0.91 5.57 -0.80
N SER A 237 -2.05 4.96 -0.55
CA SER A 237 -3.08 4.80 -1.57
C SER A 237 -4.45 5.12 -1.00
N SER A 238 -5.06 6.18 -1.47
CA SER A 238 -6.48 6.40 -1.17
C SER A 238 -7.33 5.30 -1.83
N ASN A 239 -8.30 4.77 -1.10
CA ASN A 239 -9.17 3.70 -1.60
C ASN A 239 -9.84 4.12 -2.92
N PRO A 240 -9.60 3.42 -4.05
CA PRO A 240 -10.21 3.74 -5.34
C PRO A 240 -11.74 3.58 -5.34
N MET A 241 -12.30 2.83 -4.39
CA MET A 241 -13.75 2.70 -4.18
C MET A 241 -14.36 3.96 -3.52
N ALA A 242 -13.59 4.76 -2.83
CA ALA A 242 -14.01 6.09 -2.37
C ALA A 242 -14.04 7.03 -3.59
N ARG A 243 -15.05 6.84 -4.47
CA ARG A 243 -15.21 7.61 -5.69
C ARG A 243 -15.11 9.10 -5.38
N ALA A 244 -14.10 9.75 -5.92
CA ALA A 244 -14.05 11.14 -6.32
C ALA A 244 -13.40 12.22 -5.46
N ILE A 245 -12.90 11.97 -4.26
CA ILE A 245 -12.09 13.01 -3.61
C ILE A 245 -10.73 12.39 -3.30
N GLY A 246 -9.79 12.47 -4.25
CA GLY A 246 -8.38 12.27 -3.93
C GLY A 246 -7.96 13.36 -2.94
N PHE A 247 -7.03 13.06 -2.05
CA PHE A 247 -6.40 14.11 -1.26
C PHE A 247 -5.81 15.14 -2.21
N VAL A 248 -6.34 16.36 -2.19
CA VAL A 248 -5.74 17.47 -2.91
C VAL A 248 -4.66 18.06 -2.00
N HIS A 249 -3.43 17.71 -2.24
CA HIS A 249 -2.31 18.31 -1.54
C HIS A 249 -1.73 19.41 -2.40
N ARG A 250 -2.06 20.68 -2.10
CA ARG A 250 -1.54 21.86 -2.83
C ARG A 250 -0.05 22.13 -2.54
N ASN A 251 0.55 21.42 -1.60
CA ASN A 251 1.90 21.71 -1.16
C ASN A 251 2.81 20.48 -1.25
N SER A 252 3.83 20.51 -2.10
CA SER A 252 4.85 19.46 -2.21
C SER A 252 5.83 19.42 -1.02
N LYS A 253 5.68 20.31 -0.03
CA LYS A 253 6.58 20.35 1.15
C LYS A 253 6.64 19.03 1.92
N PHE A 254 5.55 18.25 1.95
CA PHE A 254 5.57 16.95 2.61
C PHE A 254 6.57 15.98 1.95
N LEU A 255 6.80 16.09 0.63
CA LEU A 255 7.80 15.30 -0.07
C LEU A 255 9.23 15.66 0.35
N THR A 256 9.47 16.91 0.76
CA THR A 256 10.80 17.30 1.26
C THR A 256 11.13 16.64 2.59
N SER A 257 10.14 16.29 3.40
CA SER A 257 10.36 15.52 4.64
C SER A 257 10.88 14.10 4.37
N LEU A 258 10.63 13.57 3.18
CA LEU A 258 11.06 12.22 2.80
C LEU A 258 12.49 12.17 2.21
N THR A 259 13.15 13.31 2.02
CA THR A 259 14.50 13.36 1.43
C THR A 259 15.54 12.63 2.29
N ASP A 260 15.29 12.46 3.58
CA ASP A 260 16.16 11.73 4.49
C ASP A 260 16.03 10.18 4.40
N LEU A 261 15.08 9.68 3.60
CA LEU A 261 14.83 8.25 3.40
C LEU A 261 15.72 7.68 2.29
N HIS A 262 17.02 7.60 2.48
CA HIS A 262 17.98 7.23 1.42
C HIS A 262 17.91 5.76 0.96
N GLU A 263 17.25 4.89 1.73
CA GLU A 263 17.11 3.46 1.42
C GLU A 263 15.85 3.12 0.62
N ILE A 264 15.02 4.11 0.27
CA ILE A 264 13.76 3.91 -0.48
C ILE A 264 14.05 3.25 -1.84
N ARG A 265 13.34 2.15 -2.06
CA ARG A 265 13.32 1.39 -3.32
C ARG A 265 11.97 1.48 -4.02
N GLU A 266 10.90 1.54 -3.26
CA GLU A 266 9.55 1.66 -3.80
C GLU A 266 8.81 2.80 -3.12
N PHE A 267 8.34 3.75 -3.91
CA PHE A 267 7.52 4.85 -3.43
C PHE A 267 6.26 4.98 -4.28
N HIS A 268 5.11 4.70 -3.67
CA HIS A 268 3.83 4.76 -4.34
C HIS A 268 2.90 5.73 -3.60
N LEU A 269 2.51 6.80 -4.28
CA LEU A 269 1.53 7.78 -3.81
C LEU A 269 0.36 7.79 -4.79
N LEU A 270 -0.70 7.02 -4.47
CA LEU A 270 -1.82 6.77 -5.37
C LEU A 270 -3.09 7.43 -4.85
N GLY A 271 -3.84 8.04 -5.74
CA GLY A 271 -5.09 8.70 -5.39
C GLY A 271 -4.93 10.03 -4.64
N CYS A 272 -3.71 10.56 -4.57
CA CYS A 272 -3.42 11.88 -4.04
C CYS A 272 -3.11 12.83 -5.19
N THR A 273 -3.70 14.01 -5.19
CA THR A 273 -3.31 15.09 -6.10
C THR A 273 -2.20 15.89 -5.41
N THR A 274 -1.01 15.84 -5.95
CA THR A 274 0.10 16.67 -5.47
C THR A 274 0.45 17.69 -6.54
N GLU A 275 0.88 18.87 -6.14
CA GLU A 275 1.60 19.75 -7.06
C GLU A 275 2.95 19.11 -7.37
N ASN A 276 2.94 18.20 -8.33
CA ASN A 276 4.15 17.56 -8.81
C ASN A 276 4.87 18.51 -9.74
N ASN A 277 5.71 19.35 -9.16
CA ASN A 277 6.59 20.22 -9.93
C ASN A 277 7.95 19.55 -10.14
N ASP A 278 8.69 20.08 -11.10
CA ASP A 278 10.04 19.60 -11.43
C ASP A 278 10.98 19.63 -10.22
N ASP A 279 10.82 20.57 -9.31
CA ASP A 279 11.71 20.70 -8.14
C ASP A 279 11.50 19.56 -7.14
N ALA A 280 10.25 19.18 -6.88
CA ALA A 280 9.94 18.04 -6.02
C ALA A 280 10.47 16.73 -6.64
N ALA A 281 10.27 16.53 -7.94
CA ALA A 281 10.78 15.35 -8.65
C ALA A 281 12.31 15.29 -8.66
N ARG A 282 12.99 16.43 -8.83
CA ARG A 282 14.46 16.55 -8.73
C ARG A 282 14.96 16.23 -7.31
N CYS A 283 14.30 16.75 -6.29
CA CYS A 283 14.66 16.46 -4.90
C CYS A 283 14.53 14.97 -4.60
N MET A 284 13.42 14.35 -4.96
CA MET A 284 13.20 12.90 -4.80
C MET A 284 14.28 12.09 -5.53
N ALA A 285 14.54 12.38 -6.80
CA ALA A 285 15.53 11.65 -7.59
C ALA A 285 16.94 11.71 -6.98
N LYS A 286 17.35 12.87 -6.47
CA LYS A 286 18.66 13.03 -5.82
C LYS A 286 18.75 12.32 -4.48
N SER A 287 17.64 12.24 -3.75
CA SER A 287 17.59 11.65 -2.40
C SER A 287 17.47 10.14 -2.42
N TRP A 288 16.93 9.56 -3.50
CA TRP A 288 16.60 8.12 -3.59
C TRP A 288 17.36 7.39 -4.70
N PRO A 289 18.69 7.29 -4.63
CA PRO A 289 19.50 6.67 -5.70
C PRO A 289 19.23 5.17 -5.90
N LYS A 290 18.63 4.51 -4.91
CA LYS A 290 18.25 3.07 -4.94
C LYS A 290 16.83 2.83 -5.42
N LEU A 291 16.12 3.87 -5.89
CA LEU A 291 14.73 3.81 -6.29
C LEU A 291 14.56 2.86 -7.49
N ARG A 292 13.65 1.90 -7.34
CA ARG A 292 13.29 0.88 -8.34
C ARG A 292 11.90 1.09 -8.92
N SER A 293 10.98 1.58 -8.08
CA SER A 293 9.60 1.80 -8.46
C SER A 293 9.12 3.14 -7.92
N LEU A 294 8.63 4.00 -8.82
CA LEU A 294 8.00 5.27 -8.47
C LEU A 294 6.62 5.35 -9.09
N ALA A 295 5.60 5.50 -8.27
CA ALA A 295 4.25 5.75 -8.74
C ALA A 295 3.65 6.99 -8.06
N LEU A 296 3.44 8.03 -8.83
CA LEU A 296 2.71 9.23 -8.43
C LEU A 296 1.41 9.27 -9.23
N GLY A 297 0.41 8.55 -8.74
CA GLY A 297 -0.86 8.37 -9.43
C GLY A 297 -1.90 9.37 -9.03
N VAL A 298 -2.51 10.04 -10.00
CA VAL A 298 -3.60 10.99 -9.79
C VAL A 298 -4.89 10.41 -10.34
N LEU A 299 -5.91 10.28 -9.50
CA LEU A 299 -7.22 9.77 -9.94
C LEU A 299 -8.03 10.81 -10.72
N ARG A 300 -7.89 12.09 -10.40
CA ARG A 300 -8.49 13.23 -11.10
C ARG A 300 -7.62 14.46 -10.88
N LEU A 301 -7.31 15.17 -11.95
CA LEU A 301 -6.48 16.36 -11.90
C LEU A 301 -7.35 17.61 -11.86
N PRO A 302 -7.13 18.51 -10.91
CA PRO A 302 -7.62 19.88 -11.01
C PRO A 302 -7.06 20.57 -12.27
N ARG A 303 -7.84 21.45 -12.88
CA ARG A 303 -7.50 22.11 -14.18
C ARG A 303 -6.21 22.96 -14.15
N ASN A 304 -5.67 23.27 -12.99
CA ASN A 304 -4.55 24.22 -12.81
C ASN A 304 -3.32 23.57 -12.17
N GLN A 305 -3.11 22.26 -12.32
CA GLN A 305 -1.95 21.61 -11.74
C GLN A 305 -0.71 21.71 -12.62
N THR A 306 0.44 21.87 -11.96
CA THR A 306 1.75 21.73 -12.57
C THR A 306 2.14 20.24 -12.63
N PHE A 307 2.69 19.82 -13.74
CA PHE A 307 3.15 18.46 -13.99
C PHE A 307 4.67 18.44 -14.10
N VAL A 308 5.23 17.24 -13.97
CA VAL A 308 6.65 17.03 -14.22
C VAL A 308 6.95 17.17 -15.72
N SER A 309 7.94 17.97 -16.06
CA SER A 309 8.33 18.18 -17.46
C SER A 309 9.14 17.02 -18.03
N LEU A 310 9.20 16.93 -19.38
CA LEU A 310 10.07 15.96 -20.07
C LEU A 310 11.55 16.11 -19.69
N SER A 311 12.03 17.33 -19.43
CA SER A 311 13.41 17.57 -19.01
C SER A 311 13.73 16.92 -17.66
N THR A 312 12.77 16.82 -16.78
CA THR A 312 12.95 16.21 -15.45
C THR A 312 13.03 14.69 -15.52
N LEU A 313 12.43 14.04 -16.51
CA LEU A 313 12.62 12.59 -16.72
C LEU A 313 14.10 12.21 -16.86
N ARG A 314 14.90 13.04 -17.50
CA ARG A 314 16.35 12.81 -17.60
C ARG A 314 17.01 12.87 -16.23
N ILE A 315 16.64 13.85 -15.42
CA ILE A 315 17.20 13.99 -14.06
C ILE A 315 16.85 12.76 -13.23
N ILE A 316 15.63 12.24 -13.36
CA ILE A 316 15.22 11.00 -12.72
C ILE A 316 16.07 9.82 -13.22
N ALA A 317 16.26 9.70 -14.52
CA ALA A 317 17.08 8.65 -15.12
C ALA A 317 18.56 8.70 -14.65
N ASP A 318 19.15 9.89 -14.61
CA ASP A 318 20.54 10.09 -14.22
C ASP A 318 20.79 9.80 -12.73
N ASN A 319 19.81 10.03 -11.85
CA ASN A 319 19.97 9.88 -10.40
C ASN A 319 19.41 8.56 -9.85
N CYS A 320 18.50 7.88 -10.57
CA CYS A 320 17.86 6.63 -10.13
C CYS A 320 18.21 5.48 -11.11
N PRO A 321 19.44 4.99 -11.16
CA PRO A 321 19.89 4.01 -12.18
C PRO A 321 19.21 2.64 -12.07
N GLU A 322 18.67 2.29 -10.90
CA GLU A 322 17.93 1.03 -10.66
C GLU A 322 16.43 1.13 -10.99
N LEU A 323 15.93 2.30 -11.43
CA LEU A 323 14.51 2.51 -11.68
C LEU A 323 14.04 1.69 -12.90
N HIS A 324 13.09 0.80 -12.69
CA HIS A 324 12.49 -0.04 -13.75
C HIS A 324 10.99 0.23 -13.97
N TYR A 325 10.32 0.83 -12.98
CA TYR A 325 8.91 1.20 -13.03
C TYR A 325 8.75 2.68 -12.69
N LEU A 326 8.17 3.46 -13.61
CA LEU A 326 7.86 4.87 -13.42
C LEU A 326 6.42 5.16 -13.83
N HIS A 327 5.60 5.62 -12.90
CA HIS A 327 4.27 6.15 -13.18
C HIS A 327 4.17 7.57 -12.62
N ILE A 328 4.08 8.56 -13.50
CA ILE A 328 4.12 9.96 -13.12
C ILE A 328 3.23 10.81 -14.05
N PRO A 329 2.52 11.81 -13.52
CA PRO A 329 1.81 12.77 -14.34
C PRO A 329 2.82 13.68 -15.05
N LEU A 330 2.82 13.66 -16.38
CA LEU A 330 3.80 14.32 -17.20
C LEU A 330 3.20 15.47 -18.00
N ASP A 331 3.86 16.64 -17.96
CA ASP A 331 3.61 17.76 -18.87
C ASP A 331 4.52 17.65 -20.09
N ILE A 332 3.91 17.44 -21.23
CA ILE A 332 4.59 17.38 -22.51
C ILE A 332 4.36 18.62 -23.36
N SER A 333 3.68 19.64 -22.85
CA SER A 333 3.41 20.89 -23.59
C SER A 333 4.70 21.57 -24.09
N ILE A 334 5.78 21.39 -23.34
CA ILE A 334 7.10 21.92 -23.67
C ILE A 334 8.05 20.76 -23.96
N ILE A 335 8.45 20.61 -25.22
CA ILE A 335 9.47 19.64 -25.60
C ILE A 335 10.82 20.35 -25.60
N PRO A 336 11.79 19.92 -24.76
CA PRO A 336 13.12 20.53 -24.75
C PRO A 336 13.83 20.27 -26.08
N PRO A 337 14.72 21.18 -26.56
CA PRO A 337 15.46 20.98 -27.77
C PRO A 337 16.34 19.72 -27.68
N PHE A 338 16.42 18.97 -28.77
CA PHE A 338 17.14 17.68 -28.81
C PHE A 338 18.64 17.81 -28.59
N ASP A 339 19.22 18.95 -28.91
CA ASP A 339 20.65 19.23 -28.76
C ASP A 339 21.12 19.26 -27.31
N ASP A 340 20.22 19.58 -26.37
CA ASP A 340 20.50 19.53 -24.93
C ASP A 340 20.77 18.10 -24.44
N PHE A 341 20.40 17.08 -25.22
CA PHE A 341 20.56 15.68 -24.91
C PHE A 341 21.78 15.01 -25.51
N SER A 342 22.58 15.75 -26.32
CA SER A 342 23.67 15.21 -27.14
C SER A 342 24.97 14.84 -26.38
N THR A 343 24.95 14.82 -25.04
CA THR A 343 26.13 14.37 -24.27
C THR A 343 26.37 12.87 -24.49
N LYS A 344 27.46 12.54 -25.13
CA LYS A 344 27.90 11.20 -25.61
C LYS A 344 27.95 10.09 -24.56
N ASN A 345 27.68 10.37 -23.30
CA ASN A 345 27.84 9.44 -22.16
C ASN A 345 26.60 9.26 -21.30
N SER A 346 25.39 9.52 -21.81
CA SER A 346 24.19 9.17 -21.02
C SER A 346 24.16 7.66 -20.79
N PRO A 347 24.23 7.18 -19.54
CA PRO A 347 24.08 5.76 -19.26
C PRO A 347 22.71 5.32 -19.80
N ARG A 348 22.70 4.20 -20.54
CA ARG A 348 21.45 3.62 -21.05
C ARG A 348 20.62 3.16 -19.86
N HIS A 349 19.53 3.89 -19.58
CA HIS A 349 18.69 3.61 -18.43
C HIS A 349 17.77 2.40 -18.66
N ASN A 350 17.65 1.53 -17.67
CA ASN A 350 16.93 0.24 -17.76
C ASN A 350 15.42 0.35 -17.41
N LEU A 351 14.78 1.50 -17.59
CA LEU A 351 13.35 1.62 -17.35
C LEU A 351 12.57 0.69 -18.28
N GLU A 352 11.74 -0.16 -17.71
CA GLU A 352 10.92 -1.14 -18.44
C GLU A 352 9.48 -0.69 -18.62
N PHE A 353 8.94 0.00 -17.62
CA PHE A 353 7.55 0.44 -17.60
C PHE A 353 7.47 1.95 -17.36
N LEU A 354 6.76 2.65 -18.25
CA LEU A 354 6.43 4.07 -18.10
C LEU A 354 4.91 4.24 -18.14
N GLY A 355 4.33 4.64 -17.02
CA GLY A 355 2.94 5.07 -16.92
C GLY A 355 2.85 6.59 -17.04
N LEU A 356 2.10 7.05 -18.00
CA LEU A 356 1.84 8.46 -18.21
C LEU A 356 0.43 8.76 -17.72
N GLY A 357 0.32 9.26 -16.50
CA GLY A 357 -0.92 9.74 -15.92
C GLY A 357 -1.11 11.22 -16.21
N GLY A 358 -2.33 11.65 -16.44
CA GLY A 358 -2.67 13.05 -16.53
C GLY A 358 -3.76 13.35 -17.58
N PRO A 359 -4.56 14.41 -17.37
CA PRO A 359 -5.55 14.86 -18.36
C PRO A 359 -4.90 15.59 -19.53
N GLY A 360 -3.62 15.91 -19.42
CA GLY A 360 -2.81 16.54 -20.45
C GLY A 360 -2.36 15.57 -21.54
N GLY A 361 -3.27 14.76 -22.08
CA GLY A 361 -3.04 14.24 -23.40
C GLY A 361 -2.90 15.40 -24.38
N PRO A 362 -2.30 15.17 -25.55
CA PRO A 362 -2.06 16.22 -26.54
C PRO A 362 -3.31 16.99 -27.00
N GLY A 363 -4.51 16.65 -26.50
CA GLY A 363 -5.75 17.39 -26.75
C GLY A 363 -5.89 18.74 -26.03
N GLY A 364 -4.98 19.08 -25.09
CA GLY A 364 -5.08 20.30 -24.30
C GLY A 364 -4.34 21.50 -24.85
N VAL A 365 -3.11 21.34 -25.29
CA VAL A 365 -2.28 22.47 -25.77
C VAL A 365 -1.25 21.95 -26.75
N HIS A 366 -1.60 21.88 -28.04
CA HIS A 366 -0.59 21.78 -29.09
C HIS A 366 0.10 23.14 -29.25
N PRO A 367 1.41 23.15 -29.48
CA PRO A 367 2.01 24.32 -30.07
C PRO A 367 1.25 24.62 -31.36
N PRO A 368 0.71 25.83 -31.55
CA PRO A 368 -0.20 26.14 -32.66
C PRO A 368 0.42 25.93 -34.05
N ASP A 369 1.72 25.79 -34.12
CA ASP A 369 2.51 25.69 -35.35
C ASP A 369 2.98 24.27 -35.70
N GLN A 370 2.63 23.23 -34.91
CA GLN A 370 3.07 21.85 -35.17
C GLN A 370 1.89 20.92 -35.46
N THR A 371 2.09 20.01 -36.40
CA THR A 371 1.13 18.92 -36.60
C THR A 371 1.20 17.95 -35.41
N MET A 372 0.07 17.30 -35.07
CA MET A 372 -0.01 16.30 -34.02
C MET A 372 1.06 15.21 -34.17
N LEU A 373 1.30 14.76 -35.39
CA LEU A 373 2.25 13.69 -35.69
C LEU A 373 3.70 14.14 -35.41
N GLU A 374 4.09 15.32 -35.83
CA GLU A 374 5.45 15.87 -35.58
C GLU A 374 5.73 15.98 -34.09
N TYR A 375 4.73 16.44 -33.35
CA TYR A 375 4.79 16.53 -31.90
C TYR A 375 4.96 15.15 -31.24
N GLN A 376 4.14 14.17 -31.61
CA GLN A 376 4.27 12.80 -31.10
C GLN A 376 5.61 12.16 -31.46
N ILE A 377 6.16 12.41 -32.66
CA ILE A 377 7.48 11.94 -33.05
C ILE A 377 8.57 12.54 -32.15
N GLN A 378 8.51 13.83 -31.86
CA GLN A 378 9.49 14.46 -30.99
C GLN A 378 9.46 13.89 -29.56
N VAL A 379 8.27 13.73 -28.96
CA VAL A 379 8.11 13.10 -27.64
C VAL A 379 8.65 11.67 -27.67
N ALA A 380 8.29 10.88 -28.69
CA ALA A 380 8.74 9.49 -28.81
C ALA A 380 10.26 9.38 -28.91
N ARG A 381 10.92 10.27 -29.67
CA ARG A 381 12.40 10.34 -29.77
C ARG A 381 13.05 10.69 -28.43
N HIS A 382 12.47 11.61 -27.65
CA HIS A 382 12.98 11.94 -26.32
C HIS A 382 12.87 10.76 -25.38
N LEU A 383 11.71 10.07 -25.35
CA LEU A 383 11.51 8.90 -24.52
C LEU A 383 12.44 7.74 -24.91
N ASP A 384 12.64 7.47 -26.20
CA ASP A 384 13.57 6.45 -26.67
C ASP A 384 15.03 6.79 -26.34
N PHE A 385 15.39 8.07 -26.38
CA PHE A 385 16.73 8.51 -26.03
C PHE A 385 17.02 8.33 -24.53
N ILE A 386 16.09 8.71 -23.66
CA ILE A 386 16.25 8.62 -22.20
C ILE A 386 16.11 7.15 -21.73
N PHE A 387 15.13 6.42 -22.29
CA PHE A 387 14.75 5.08 -21.88
C PHE A 387 14.80 4.06 -23.04
N PRO A 388 15.98 3.71 -23.51
CA PRO A 388 16.14 2.87 -24.72
C PRO A 388 15.63 1.43 -24.56
N TYR A 389 15.38 0.97 -23.34
CA TYR A 389 14.91 -0.38 -23.04
C TYR A 389 13.44 -0.43 -22.59
N LEU A 390 12.69 0.66 -22.81
CA LEU A 390 11.29 0.76 -22.42
C LEU A 390 10.45 -0.30 -23.12
N LYS A 391 9.82 -1.19 -22.35
CA LYS A 391 9.00 -2.30 -22.87
C LYS A 391 7.53 -1.93 -22.95
N THR A 392 7.05 -1.17 -21.98
CA THR A 392 5.63 -0.85 -21.83
C THR A 392 5.44 0.64 -21.58
N ILE A 393 4.59 1.25 -22.37
CA ILE A 393 4.07 2.60 -22.12
C ILE A 393 2.58 2.44 -21.85
N ASN A 394 2.17 2.74 -20.63
CA ASN A 394 0.76 2.77 -20.26
C ASN A 394 0.28 4.21 -20.29
N VAL A 395 -0.73 4.45 -21.11
CA VAL A 395 -1.30 5.78 -21.31
C VAL A 395 -2.78 5.74 -20.96
N GLN A 396 -3.19 6.62 -20.07
CA GLN A 396 -4.59 6.71 -19.68
C GLN A 396 -5.49 7.37 -20.74
N ASN A 397 -4.90 8.08 -21.69
CA ASN A 397 -5.62 8.79 -22.75
C ASN A 397 -5.34 8.17 -24.13
N ALA A 398 -6.38 8.02 -24.95
CA ALA A 398 -6.27 7.49 -26.31
C ALA A 398 -5.30 8.28 -27.22
N ASP A 399 -5.16 9.58 -26.99
CA ASP A 399 -4.29 10.45 -27.78
C ASP A 399 -2.79 10.08 -27.66
N TRP A 400 -2.41 9.34 -26.62
CA TRP A 400 -1.05 8.88 -26.41
C TRP A 400 -0.73 7.52 -27.07
N SER A 401 -1.71 6.84 -27.62
CA SER A 401 -1.51 5.53 -28.25
C SER A 401 -0.49 5.58 -29.37
N GLY A 402 -0.50 6.67 -30.17
CA GLY A 402 0.47 6.91 -31.23
C GLY A 402 1.92 7.03 -30.73
N ILE A 403 2.15 7.63 -29.57
CA ILE A 403 3.49 7.77 -28.99
C ILE A 403 4.10 6.41 -28.65
N ARG A 404 3.32 5.49 -28.08
CA ARG A 404 3.79 4.13 -27.79
C ARG A 404 4.33 3.42 -29.05
N ASP A 405 3.58 3.49 -30.14
CA ASP A 405 3.95 2.84 -31.39
C ASP A 405 5.18 3.51 -32.04
N LEU A 406 5.27 4.83 -31.94
CA LEU A 406 6.45 5.61 -32.38
C LEU A 406 7.71 5.32 -31.54
N VAL A 407 7.62 5.18 -30.23
CA VAL A 407 8.77 4.80 -29.38
C VAL A 407 9.26 3.42 -29.80
N LYS A 408 8.36 2.45 -30.00
CA LYS A 408 8.74 1.12 -30.48
C LYS A 408 9.40 1.18 -31.84
N PHE A 409 8.90 1.97 -32.76
CA PHE A 409 9.52 2.21 -34.06
C PHE A 409 10.95 2.80 -33.94
N CYS A 410 11.15 3.79 -33.08
CA CYS A 410 12.48 4.36 -32.81
C CYS A 410 13.46 3.29 -32.27
N GLN A 411 13.00 2.44 -31.37
CA GLN A 411 13.80 1.32 -30.82
C GLN A 411 14.19 0.31 -31.90
N ASP A 412 13.27 -0.04 -32.79
CA ASP A 412 13.52 -0.98 -33.89
C ASP A 412 14.54 -0.38 -34.89
N VAL A 413 14.38 0.87 -35.31
CA VAL A 413 15.34 1.59 -36.17
C VAL A 413 16.74 1.60 -35.56
N ARG A 414 16.86 1.86 -34.26
CA ARG A 414 18.17 1.85 -33.58
C ARG A 414 18.80 0.44 -33.56
N ARG A 415 18.01 -0.61 -33.36
CA ARG A 415 18.50 -2.00 -33.39
C ARG A 415 19.03 -2.39 -34.76
N PHE A 416 18.32 -2.00 -35.83
CA PHE A 416 18.79 -2.27 -37.21
C PHE A 416 19.99 -1.42 -37.61
N GLY A 417 20.09 -0.17 -37.15
CA GLY A 417 21.20 0.70 -37.44
C GLY A 417 22.49 0.37 -36.68
N SER A 418 22.45 -0.53 -35.69
CA SER A 418 23.57 -0.99 -34.89
C SER A 418 24.18 -2.30 -35.40
N GLN A 419 23.58 -2.93 -36.42
CA GLN A 419 24.09 -4.10 -37.13
C GLN A 419 24.93 -3.66 -38.34
#